data_ef2eb22fad50956ce47fb7486f4aefb3
#
_entry.id   ef2eb22fad50956ce47fb7486f4aefb3
#
_cell.length_a   1.000
_cell.length_b   1.000
_cell.length_c   1.000
_cell.angle_alpha   90.00
_cell.angle_beta   90.00
_cell.angle_gamma   90.00
#
_symmetry.space_group_name_H-M   'P 1'
#
loop_
_entity.id
_entity.type
_entity.pdbx_description
1 polymer ?
#
loop_
_entity_poly.entity_id
_entity_poly.type
_entity_poly.pdbx_seq_one_letter_code
_entity_poly.pdbx_strand_id
1 'polypeptide(L)'
;MKKNYSSIGEWVKRNSVSFLVSDGVCMDIKVEPNTEEVDFGDLYGIRLNFDCNKKSFPSVKRLRFGESNELYIKFSNTLFPNVREIVSTNLKYPSGTMLIRKLNDAENLLLNTFCLEEDEPLDLRGITDIDEDALIGCKSNQVIHTEDIVNVSVKAFEKSGLACMKKPFVDGVKMAGTIVCDVDKNAEKYIIPNFATVMATFLNYNSNATMIIKCNKAFFRRNTFDSVPNNLVFMGTDHMSEANVKYLKRHNAKISSTNPEYTTINDIVYTKDMRKVVSCFCHKIDDVTIEDGVEEIGNGAFIDCQITSVKIPESVKKIGDDAFRNCTKLTIIETPGALSELNDYVFYNCGALETVKINEGTKTIHEKAFIGASIKKLFIPASFGGFDKYGYINAQIIVFASDDIPDNIVERTAATKIITPSRTIYLPNRDSITKEIKDEINSLLNSQKTGFAEPLYKTFGKNPKLKRTLAFQEYEVLPNEETKKYLKRAGKALAKEFIDKNEAKNLTKLIQYDVLSSSTLEQILKAIDEIGYVDLLDVKKLILDKIGKS
;
A
#
# COMPACT_ATOMS: atom_id res chain seq x y z
N MET A 1 -3.69 4.29 -36.81
CA MET A 1 -3.21 3.58 -38.02
C MET A 1 -3.59 2.12 -37.90
N LYS A 2 -4.61 1.66 -38.64
CA LYS A 2 -4.94 0.24 -38.76
C LYS A 2 -3.90 -0.39 -39.66
N LYS A 3 -3.02 -1.25 -39.12
CA LYS A 3 -2.17 -2.12 -39.94
C LYS A 3 -3.08 -3.21 -40.52
N ASN A 4 -3.34 -3.13 -41.82
CA ASN A 4 -3.89 -4.21 -42.62
C ASN A 4 -2.85 -5.34 -42.63
N TYR A 5 -3.11 -6.41 -41.90
CA TYR A 5 -2.41 -7.67 -42.07
C TYR A 5 -3.11 -8.44 -43.21
N SER A 6 -2.66 -8.24 -44.42
CA SER A 6 -3.00 -9.08 -45.56
C SER A 6 -1.80 -9.99 -45.86
N SER A 7 -1.51 -10.96 -45.00
CA SER A 7 -0.82 -12.17 -45.42
C SER A 7 -1.88 -13.24 -45.63
N ILE A 8 -2.24 -13.50 -46.87
CA ILE A 8 -3.07 -14.63 -47.25
C ILE A 8 -2.24 -15.88 -46.95
N GLY A 9 -2.62 -16.63 -45.89
CA GLY A 9 -1.95 -17.88 -45.55
C GLY A 9 -2.08 -18.90 -46.70
N GLU A 10 -1.12 -19.80 -46.83
CA GLU A 10 -1.14 -20.86 -47.81
C GLU A 10 -1.74 -22.15 -47.24
N TRP A 11 -2.58 -22.87 -48.07
CA TRP A 11 -3.06 -24.19 -47.73
C TRP A 11 -2.00 -25.24 -48.04
N VAL A 12 -1.49 -25.90 -46.98
CA VAL A 12 -0.51 -26.98 -47.06
C VAL A 12 -1.23 -28.30 -46.77
N LYS A 13 -1.22 -29.24 -47.73
CA LYS A 13 -1.80 -30.56 -47.51
C LYS A 13 -0.74 -31.54 -47.02
N ARG A 14 -1.02 -32.22 -45.90
CA ARG A 14 -0.22 -33.35 -45.38
C ARG A 14 -1.17 -34.55 -45.19
N ASN A 15 -0.99 -35.58 -45.97
CA ASN A 15 -1.92 -36.76 -45.98
C ASN A 15 -3.38 -36.36 -46.14
N SER A 16 -4.23 -36.76 -45.19
CA SER A 16 -5.67 -36.47 -45.14
C SER A 16 -6.02 -35.15 -44.43
N VAL A 17 -5.03 -34.28 -44.14
CA VAL A 17 -5.23 -33.03 -43.47
C VAL A 17 -4.65 -31.85 -44.29
N SER A 18 -5.40 -30.78 -44.41
CA SER A 18 -4.93 -29.52 -44.99
C SER A 18 -4.90 -28.44 -43.92
N PHE A 19 -3.78 -27.71 -43.84
CA PHE A 19 -3.54 -26.64 -42.89
C PHE A 19 -3.45 -25.29 -43.62
N LEU A 20 -4.18 -24.29 -43.16
CA LEU A 20 -3.95 -22.91 -43.56
C LEU A 20 -2.84 -22.33 -42.69
N VAL A 21 -1.66 -22.11 -43.29
CA VAL A 21 -0.47 -21.67 -42.55
C VAL A 21 -0.10 -20.24 -42.97
N SER A 22 0.13 -19.37 -41.99
CA SER A 22 0.68 -18.03 -42.18
C SER A 22 1.83 -17.83 -41.19
N ASP A 23 3.00 -17.45 -41.68
CA ASP A 23 4.21 -17.25 -40.86
C ASP A 23 4.53 -18.45 -39.93
N GLY A 24 4.35 -19.66 -40.41
CA GLY A 24 4.59 -20.89 -39.64
C GLY A 24 3.48 -21.24 -38.61
N VAL A 25 2.43 -20.44 -38.51
CA VAL A 25 1.30 -20.66 -37.59
C VAL A 25 0.10 -21.24 -38.34
N CYS A 26 -0.43 -22.36 -37.86
CA CYS A 26 -1.68 -22.93 -38.36
C CYS A 26 -2.87 -22.07 -37.90
N MET A 27 -3.58 -21.46 -38.86
CA MET A 27 -4.73 -20.58 -38.62
C MET A 27 -6.08 -21.25 -38.85
N ASP A 28 -6.14 -22.26 -39.72
CA ASP A 28 -7.34 -23.07 -40.01
C ASP A 28 -6.94 -24.49 -40.43
N ILE A 29 -7.87 -25.43 -40.33
CA ILE A 29 -7.66 -26.83 -40.65
C ILE A 29 -8.88 -27.43 -41.38
N LYS A 30 -8.60 -28.33 -42.33
CA LYS A 30 -9.57 -29.23 -42.97
C LYS A 30 -9.09 -30.67 -42.78
N VAL A 31 -9.97 -31.49 -42.27
CA VAL A 31 -9.68 -32.93 -42.02
C VAL A 31 -10.59 -33.75 -42.88
N GLU A 32 -10.06 -34.68 -43.65
CA GLU A 32 -10.85 -35.61 -44.47
C GLU A 32 -11.66 -36.59 -43.56
N PRO A 33 -12.84 -37.05 -44.00
CA PRO A 33 -13.60 -38.05 -43.25
C PRO A 33 -12.77 -39.27 -42.86
N ASN A 34 -13.03 -39.82 -41.66
CA ASN A 34 -12.32 -41.00 -41.10
C ASN A 34 -10.82 -40.82 -40.78
N THR A 35 -10.33 -39.61 -40.79
CA THR A 35 -8.95 -39.34 -40.33
C THR A 35 -8.86 -39.52 -38.83
N GLU A 36 -8.00 -40.41 -38.35
CA GLU A 36 -7.82 -40.69 -36.93
C GLU A 36 -6.65 -39.94 -36.29
N GLU A 37 -5.69 -39.44 -37.08
CA GLU A 37 -4.53 -38.70 -36.60
C GLU A 37 -4.37 -37.37 -37.33
N VAL A 38 -4.05 -36.31 -36.58
CA VAL A 38 -3.61 -35.00 -37.10
C VAL A 38 -2.17 -34.78 -36.65
N ASP A 39 -1.27 -34.68 -37.62
CA ASP A 39 0.14 -34.39 -37.39
C ASP A 39 0.45 -32.93 -37.74
N PHE A 40 0.67 -32.10 -36.72
CA PHE A 40 1.05 -30.69 -36.87
C PHE A 40 2.53 -30.50 -37.19
N GLY A 41 3.37 -31.57 -37.03
CA GLY A 41 4.80 -31.54 -37.34
C GLY A 41 5.52 -30.38 -36.63
N ASP A 42 6.36 -29.66 -37.40
CA ASP A 42 7.22 -28.58 -36.89
C ASP A 42 6.64 -27.20 -37.05
N LEU A 43 5.33 -27.05 -36.95
CA LEU A 43 4.70 -25.72 -36.96
C LEU A 43 5.11 -24.89 -35.75
N TYR A 44 5.35 -23.58 -35.95
CA TYR A 44 5.68 -22.67 -34.85
C TYR A 44 4.49 -22.38 -33.94
N GLY A 45 3.28 -22.50 -34.44
CA GLY A 45 2.09 -22.27 -33.66
C GLY A 45 0.83 -22.89 -34.24
N ILE A 46 -0.13 -23.16 -33.38
CA ILE A 46 -1.46 -23.66 -33.73
C ILE A 46 -2.46 -22.73 -33.08
N ARG A 47 -3.04 -21.83 -33.88
CA ARG A 47 -4.04 -20.87 -33.45
C ARG A 47 -5.32 -21.08 -34.25
N LEU A 48 -6.05 -22.12 -33.92
CA LEU A 48 -7.31 -22.46 -34.57
C LEU A 48 -8.43 -21.67 -33.89
N ASN A 49 -8.61 -20.41 -34.36
CA ASN A 49 -9.44 -19.40 -33.70
C ASN A 49 -10.91 -19.46 -34.11
N PHE A 50 -11.71 -19.03 -33.22
CA PHE A 50 -13.07 -18.43 -33.11
C PHE A 50 -14.14 -18.80 -34.11
N ASP A 51 -13.91 -18.85 -35.40
CA ASP A 51 -14.87 -19.38 -36.40
C ASP A 51 -14.87 -20.93 -36.43
N CYS A 52 -13.86 -21.56 -35.83
CA CYS A 52 -13.78 -23.00 -35.65
C CYS A 52 -14.79 -23.55 -34.62
N ASN A 53 -15.44 -22.72 -33.82
CA ASN A 53 -16.48 -23.15 -32.87
C ASN A 53 -17.66 -23.91 -33.55
N LYS A 54 -17.77 -23.86 -34.88
CA LYS A 54 -18.73 -24.64 -35.68
C LYS A 54 -18.13 -25.89 -36.33
N LYS A 55 -16.78 -26.07 -36.24
CA LYS A 55 -16.08 -27.21 -36.78
C LYS A 55 -15.81 -28.21 -35.67
N SER A 56 -16.00 -29.47 -35.97
CA SER A 56 -15.66 -30.58 -35.09
C SER A 56 -15.18 -31.76 -35.91
N PHE A 57 -14.11 -32.41 -35.49
CA PHE A 57 -13.53 -33.58 -36.14
C PHE A 57 -13.52 -34.76 -35.19
N PRO A 58 -14.68 -35.43 -34.99
CA PRO A 58 -14.84 -36.48 -33.98
C PRO A 58 -14.15 -37.80 -34.39
N SER A 59 -13.73 -37.96 -35.65
CA SER A 59 -12.94 -39.09 -36.09
C SER A 59 -11.48 -39.08 -35.57
N VAL A 60 -10.96 -37.86 -35.23
CA VAL A 60 -9.60 -37.70 -34.77
C VAL A 60 -9.45 -38.21 -33.34
N LYS A 61 -8.54 -39.16 -33.14
CA LYS A 61 -8.21 -39.82 -31.85
C LYS A 61 -6.83 -39.46 -31.33
N ARG A 62 -5.95 -38.99 -32.23
CA ARG A 62 -4.55 -38.69 -31.92
C ARG A 62 -4.10 -37.37 -32.50
N LEU A 63 -3.31 -36.62 -31.72
CA LEU A 63 -2.60 -35.43 -32.19
C LEU A 63 -1.10 -35.62 -32.03
N ARG A 64 -0.34 -35.13 -33.02
CA ARG A 64 1.13 -35.18 -33.00
C ARG A 64 1.71 -33.77 -33.07
N PHE A 65 2.70 -33.47 -32.22
CA PHE A 65 3.43 -32.20 -32.16
C PHE A 65 4.94 -32.46 -32.28
N GLY A 66 5.63 -31.59 -33.03
CA GLY A 66 7.08 -31.60 -33.24
C GLY A 66 7.85 -30.72 -32.23
N GLU A 67 9.17 -30.65 -32.42
CA GLU A 67 10.14 -30.07 -31.47
C GLU A 67 10.26 -28.54 -31.51
N SER A 68 9.34 -27.82 -32.13
CA SER A 68 9.45 -26.37 -32.20
C SER A 68 9.51 -25.70 -30.80
N ASN A 69 10.61 -25.01 -30.47
CA ASN A 69 10.79 -24.33 -29.18
C ASN A 69 9.82 -23.17 -28.96
N GLU A 70 9.21 -22.63 -30.03
CA GLU A 70 8.26 -21.52 -30.01
C GLU A 70 6.81 -21.98 -30.17
N LEU A 71 6.57 -23.30 -30.12
CA LEU A 71 5.22 -23.85 -30.32
C LEU A 71 4.23 -23.20 -29.33
N TYR A 72 3.19 -22.60 -29.89
CA TYR A 72 2.06 -22.07 -29.16
C TYR A 72 0.78 -22.76 -29.62
N ILE A 73 0.04 -23.34 -28.69
CA ILE A 73 -1.16 -24.12 -29.03
C ILE A 73 -2.38 -23.45 -28.39
N LYS A 74 -3.36 -23.09 -29.22
CA LYS A 74 -4.69 -22.64 -28.78
C LYS A 74 -5.76 -23.11 -29.76
N PHE A 75 -6.66 -23.99 -29.31
CA PHE A 75 -7.86 -24.41 -30.03
C PHE A 75 -8.95 -24.83 -29.05
N SER A 76 -10.21 -24.85 -29.52
CA SER A 76 -11.35 -25.25 -28.70
C SER A 76 -11.34 -26.74 -28.37
N ASN A 77 -11.75 -27.11 -27.16
CA ASN A 77 -11.94 -28.50 -26.75
C ASN A 77 -12.88 -29.27 -27.69
N THR A 78 -13.89 -28.62 -28.25
CA THR A 78 -14.88 -29.23 -29.13
C THR A 78 -14.39 -29.48 -30.55
N LEU A 79 -13.20 -28.97 -30.91
CA LEU A 79 -12.64 -29.18 -32.24
C LEU A 79 -12.23 -30.64 -32.48
N PHE A 80 -11.62 -31.27 -31.47
CA PHE A 80 -11.20 -32.66 -31.49
C PHE A 80 -11.74 -33.40 -30.25
N PRO A 81 -13.07 -33.65 -30.17
CA PRO A 81 -13.70 -34.09 -28.92
C PRO A 81 -13.26 -35.50 -28.47
N ASN A 82 -12.85 -36.34 -29.41
CA ASN A 82 -12.54 -37.74 -29.16
C ASN A 82 -11.04 -38.06 -29.12
N VAL A 83 -10.20 -37.03 -29.04
CA VAL A 83 -8.74 -37.25 -28.86
C VAL A 83 -8.50 -37.86 -27.47
N ARG A 84 -7.69 -38.92 -27.45
CA ARG A 84 -7.27 -39.62 -26.23
C ARG A 84 -5.77 -39.89 -26.20
N GLU A 85 -5.06 -39.44 -27.24
CA GLU A 85 -3.61 -39.62 -27.31
C GLU A 85 -2.95 -38.38 -27.92
N ILE A 86 -1.98 -37.85 -27.21
CA ILE A 86 -1.04 -36.84 -27.69
C ILE A 86 0.35 -37.51 -27.78
N VAL A 87 0.95 -37.45 -28.96
CA VAL A 87 2.35 -37.84 -29.21
C VAL A 87 3.14 -36.56 -29.47
N SER A 88 4.09 -36.27 -28.62
CA SER A 88 4.85 -35.03 -28.72
C SER A 88 6.32 -35.24 -28.43
N THR A 89 7.17 -34.63 -29.25
CA THR A 89 8.61 -34.48 -28.97
C THR A 89 8.91 -33.13 -28.34
N ASN A 90 7.89 -32.30 -28.16
CA ASN A 90 8.04 -30.96 -27.58
C ASN A 90 8.13 -31.00 -26.05
N LEU A 91 9.18 -30.44 -25.49
CA LEU A 91 9.40 -30.41 -24.03
C LEU A 91 8.37 -29.61 -23.26
N LYS A 92 7.76 -28.56 -23.88
CA LYS A 92 6.73 -27.73 -23.25
C LYS A 92 5.33 -28.35 -23.28
N TYR A 93 5.07 -29.29 -24.20
CA TYR A 93 3.78 -29.96 -24.39
C TYR A 93 3.99 -31.49 -24.37
N PRO A 94 4.02 -32.09 -23.18
CA PRO A 94 4.33 -33.50 -23.05
C PRO A 94 3.28 -34.42 -23.72
N SER A 95 3.68 -35.61 -24.11
CA SER A 95 2.76 -36.67 -24.52
C SER A 95 1.83 -37.06 -23.37
N GLY A 96 0.58 -37.44 -23.70
CA GLY A 96 -0.41 -37.79 -22.71
C GLY A 96 -1.83 -37.91 -23.28
N THR A 97 -2.83 -37.87 -22.41
CA THR A 97 -4.26 -37.98 -22.76
C THR A 97 -4.96 -36.61 -22.78
N MET A 98 -4.34 -35.60 -22.18
CA MET A 98 -4.84 -34.19 -22.12
C MET A 98 -3.74 -33.26 -22.63
N LEU A 99 -4.14 -32.08 -23.13
CA LEU A 99 -3.18 -31.09 -23.56
C LEU A 99 -2.72 -30.26 -22.35
N ILE A 100 -1.46 -30.42 -22.01
CA ILE A 100 -0.82 -29.76 -20.89
C ILE A 100 0.36 -28.94 -21.41
N ARG A 101 0.54 -27.75 -20.88
CA ARG A 101 1.73 -26.92 -21.10
C ARG A 101 2.57 -26.85 -19.82
N LYS A 102 3.82 -27.26 -19.88
CA LYS A 102 4.79 -27.01 -18.82
C LYS A 102 5.14 -25.52 -18.78
N LEU A 103 4.91 -24.87 -17.65
CA LEU A 103 5.31 -23.48 -17.41
C LEU A 103 6.75 -23.42 -16.88
N ASN A 104 7.10 -24.37 -16.01
CA ASN A 104 8.44 -24.63 -15.48
C ASN A 104 8.49 -26.08 -14.95
N ASP A 105 9.55 -26.46 -14.21
CA ASP A 105 9.70 -27.82 -13.69
C ASP A 105 8.63 -28.24 -12.66
N ALA A 106 7.99 -27.28 -12.00
CA ALA A 106 7.01 -27.50 -10.95
C ALA A 106 5.57 -27.14 -11.35
N GLU A 107 5.36 -26.33 -12.41
CA GLU A 107 4.05 -25.79 -12.78
C GLU A 107 3.60 -26.29 -14.15
N ASN A 108 2.40 -26.89 -14.21
CA ASN A 108 1.77 -27.44 -15.39
C ASN A 108 0.38 -26.87 -15.60
N LEU A 109 0.15 -26.24 -16.75
CA LEU A 109 -1.11 -25.62 -17.13
C LEU A 109 -1.92 -26.60 -17.99
N LEU A 110 -3.12 -26.97 -17.53
CA LEU A 110 -4.10 -27.70 -18.32
C LEU A 110 -4.75 -26.78 -19.35
N LEU A 111 -4.65 -27.13 -20.63
CA LEU A 111 -5.21 -26.37 -21.74
C LEU A 111 -6.44 -27.05 -22.36
N ASN A 112 -6.54 -28.38 -22.32
CA ASN A 112 -7.60 -29.09 -23.04
C ASN A 112 -7.79 -30.51 -22.52
N THR A 113 -9.02 -30.90 -22.22
CA THR A 113 -9.43 -32.24 -21.78
C THR A 113 -10.07 -33.08 -22.89
N PHE A 114 -10.21 -32.55 -24.11
CA PHE A 114 -10.83 -33.22 -25.27
C PHE A 114 -12.21 -33.83 -24.99
N CYS A 115 -13.06 -33.11 -24.24
CA CYS A 115 -14.43 -33.51 -23.96
C CYS A 115 -14.57 -34.91 -23.35
N LEU A 116 -13.85 -35.18 -22.24
CA LEU A 116 -14.00 -36.43 -21.51
C LEU A 116 -15.47 -36.78 -21.24
N GLU A 117 -15.84 -38.04 -21.42
CA GLU A 117 -17.19 -38.54 -21.22
C GLU A 117 -17.47 -38.86 -19.73
N GLU A 118 -18.70 -39.26 -19.41
CA GLU A 118 -19.16 -39.39 -18.01
C GLU A 118 -18.44 -40.49 -17.23
N ASP A 119 -17.98 -41.55 -17.89
CA ASP A 119 -17.27 -42.68 -17.33
C ASP A 119 -15.74 -42.52 -17.28
N GLU A 120 -15.22 -41.49 -17.95
CA GLU A 120 -13.79 -41.17 -17.97
C GLU A 120 -13.45 -40.22 -16.79
N PRO A 121 -12.55 -40.58 -15.87
CA PRO A 121 -12.15 -39.70 -14.78
C PRO A 121 -11.33 -38.52 -15.30
N LEU A 122 -11.59 -37.33 -14.80
CA LEU A 122 -10.71 -36.17 -14.96
C LEU A 122 -9.60 -36.30 -13.89
N ASP A 123 -8.47 -36.84 -14.27
CA ASP A 123 -7.29 -37.01 -13.41
C ASP A 123 -6.40 -35.75 -13.54
N LEU A 124 -6.33 -34.95 -12.49
CA LEU A 124 -5.55 -33.70 -12.44
C LEU A 124 -4.18 -33.87 -11.78
N ARG A 125 -3.67 -35.07 -11.68
CA ARG A 125 -2.36 -35.37 -11.10
C ARG A 125 -1.26 -34.57 -11.78
N GLY A 126 -0.49 -33.82 -10.99
CA GLY A 126 0.62 -33.02 -11.47
C GLY A 126 0.17 -31.74 -12.23
N ILE A 127 -1.13 -31.43 -12.28
CA ILE A 127 -1.64 -30.16 -12.80
C ILE A 127 -1.65 -29.14 -11.67
N THR A 128 -1.11 -27.95 -11.94
CA THR A 128 -1.10 -26.84 -10.98
C THR A 128 -2.06 -25.71 -11.38
N ASP A 129 -2.33 -25.58 -12.67
CA ASP A 129 -3.09 -24.49 -13.23
C ASP A 129 -4.12 -25.00 -14.25
N ILE A 130 -5.36 -24.43 -14.23
CA ILE A 130 -6.42 -24.77 -15.18
C ILE A 130 -6.77 -23.52 -15.99
N ASP A 131 -6.64 -23.60 -17.32
CA ASP A 131 -6.95 -22.51 -18.24
C ASP A 131 -8.47 -22.26 -18.38
N GLU A 132 -8.84 -21.09 -18.86
CA GLU A 132 -10.24 -20.62 -19.01
C GLU A 132 -11.14 -21.60 -19.78
N ASP A 133 -10.64 -22.17 -20.86
CA ASP A 133 -11.41 -23.03 -21.77
C ASP A 133 -11.07 -24.54 -21.60
N ALA A 134 -10.22 -24.90 -20.66
CA ALA A 134 -9.67 -26.25 -20.53
C ALA A 134 -10.71 -27.36 -20.33
N LEU A 135 -11.85 -27.03 -19.70
CA LEU A 135 -12.88 -28.01 -19.33
C LEU A 135 -14.13 -27.92 -20.19
N ILE A 136 -14.16 -27.11 -21.25
CA ILE A 136 -15.33 -27.01 -22.14
C ILE A 136 -15.68 -28.39 -22.73
N GLY A 137 -16.93 -28.81 -22.52
CA GLY A 137 -17.42 -30.10 -23.03
C GLY A 137 -16.98 -31.33 -22.24
N CYS A 138 -16.15 -31.19 -21.20
CA CYS A 138 -15.79 -32.26 -20.28
C CYS A 138 -17.00 -32.67 -19.45
N LYS A 139 -17.42 -33.94 -19.51
CA LYS A 139 -18.62 -34.46 -18.83
C LYS A 139 -18.32 -35.38 -17.67
N SER A 140 -17.05 -35.59 -17.34
CA SER A 140 -16.62 -36.52 -16.31
C SER A 140 -17.44 -36.46 -15.02
N ASN A 141 -17.79 -37.61 -14.49
CA ASN A 141 -18.48 -37.72 -13.20
C ASN A 141 -17.51 -37.68 -12.02
N GLN A 142 -16.20 -37.85 -12.26
CA GLN A 142 -15.16 -37.92 -11.25
C GLN A 142 -14.02 -36.96 -11.56
N VAL A 143 -13.73 -36.08 -10.61
CA VAL A 143 -12.54 -35.20 -10.63
C VAL A 143 -11.64 -35.66 -9.49
N ILE A 144 -10.43 -36.10 -9.81
CA ILE A 144 -9.50 -36.69 -8.86
C ILE A 144 -8.13 -36.01 -8.89
N HIS A 145 -7.33 -36.15 -7.83
CA HIS A 145 -6.00 -35.55 -7.67
C HIS A 145 -6.01 -34.02 -7.85
N THR A 146 -6.87 -33.36 -7.09
CA THR A 146 -7.06 -31.90 -7.16
C THR A 146 -6.21 -31.11 -6.14
N GLU A 147 -5.44 -31.80 -5.32
CA GLU A 147 -4.68 -31.24 -4.19
C GLU A 147 -3.53 -30.32 -4.60
N ASP A 148 -2.94 -30.54 -5.79
CA ASP A 148 -1.83 -29.75 -6.32
C ASP A 148 -2.26 -28.50 -7.08
N ILE A 149 -3.56 -28.34 -7.33
CA ILE A 149 -4.07 -27.17 -8.07
C ILE A 149 -3.84 -25.90 -7.27
N VAL A 150 -3.19 -24.92 -7.92
CA VAL A 150 -2.86 -23.61 -7.35
C VAL A 150 -3.72 -22.51 -7.95
N ASN A 151 -3.95 -22.56 -9.28
CA ASN A 151 -4.76 -21.57 -9.98
C ASN A 151 -5.86 -22.21 -10.81
N VAL A 152 -7.02 -21.56 -10.80
CA VAL A 152 -8.14 -21.90 -11.67
C VAL A 152 -8.60 -20.61 -12.34
N SER A 153 -8.46 -20.56 -13.66
CA SER A 153 -8.82 -19.38 -14.43
C SER A 153 -10.31 -19.04 -14.35
N VAL A 154 -10.62 -17.77 -14.58
CA VAL A 154 -11.99 -17.28 -14.69
C VAL A 154 -12.76 -18.14 -15.67
N LYS A 155 -13.98 -18.57 -15.28
CA LYS A 155 -14.88 -19.37 -16.13
C LYS A 155 -14.39 -20.75 -16.51
N ALA A 156 -13.28 -21.28 -15.97
CA ALA A 156 -12.78 -22.60 -16.32
C ALA A 156 -13.84 -23.71 -16.24
N PHE A 157 -14.75 -23.63 -15.28
CA PHE A 157 -15.86 -24.58 -15.09
C PHE A 157 -17.18 -24.19 -15.78
N GLU A 158 -17.35 -22.93 -16.24
CA GLU A 158 -18.66 -22.38 -16.65
C GLU A 158 -19.33 -23.15 -17.80
N LYS A 159 -18.55 -23.65 -18.76
CA LYS A 159 -19.02 -24.41 -19.93
C LYS A 159 -18.66 -25.89 -19.86
N SER A 160 -18.25 -26.36 -18.70
CA SER A 160 -18.00 -27.79 -18.49
C SER A 160 -19.30 -28.55 -18.35
N GLY A 161 -19.31 -29.80 -18.79
CA GLY A 161 -20.40 -30.74 -18.58
C GLY A 161 -20.25 -31.58 -17.31
N LEU A 162 -19.30 -31.22 -16.43
CA LEU A 162 -18.95 -31.95 -15.21
C LEU A 162 -20.17 -32.20 -14.33
N ALA A 163 -20.26 -33.38 -13.73
CA ALA A 163 -21.38 -33.76 -12.86
C ALA A 163 -21.56 -32.82 -11.67
N CYS A 164 -20.47 -32.25 -11.11
CA CYS A 164 -20.55 -31.29 -10.02
C CYS A 164 -21.27 -30.00 -10.41
N MET A 165 -21.21 -29.57 -11.67
CA MET A 165 -21.87 -28.37 -12.16
C MET A 165 -23.38 -28.57 -12.31
N LYS A 166 -23.85 -29.81 -12.48
CA LYS A 166 -25.29 -30.17 -12.57
C LYS A 166 -25.94 -30.29 -11.18
N LYS A 167 -25.17 -30.42 -10.11
CA LYS A 167 -25.67 -30.56 -8.73
C LYS A 167 -26.14 -29.20 -8.17
N PRO A 168 -27.08 -29.20 -7.21
CA PRO A 168 -27.44 -27.97 -6.49
C PRO A 168 -26.26 -27.42 -5.70
N PHE A 169 -26.29 -26.12 -5.41
CA PHE A 169 -25.34 -25.51 -4.47
C PHE A 169 -25.55 -26.07 -3.06
N VAL A 170 -24.46 -26.31 -2.37
CA VAL A 170 -24.44 -26.66 -0.96
C VAL A 170 -23.70 -25.56 -0.23
N ASP A 171 -24.34 -24.96 0.78
CA ASP A 171 -23.75 -23.82 1.51
C ASP A 171 -23.30 -22.66 0.57
N GLY A 172 -24.01 -22.47 -0.54
CA GLY A 172 -23.74 -21.45 -1.54
C GLY A 172 -22.60 -21.76 -2.51
N VAL A 173 -21.97 -22.94 -2.46
CA VAL A 173 -20.83 -23.32 -3.30
C VAL A 173 -21.04 -24.65 -4.02
N LYS A 174 -20.28 -24.89 -5.11
CA LYS A 174 -20.09 -26.20 -5.75
C LYS A 174 -18.64 -26.62 -5.64
N MET A 175 -18.44 -27.93 -5.52
CA MET A 175 -17.11 -28.52 -5.38
C MET A 175 -16.81 -29.50 -6.51
N ALA A 176 -15.58 -29.41 -7.05
CA ALA A 176 -14.97 -30.41 -7.94
C ALA A 176 -13.72 -30.96 -7.22
N GLY A 177 -13.85 -32.11 -6.57
CA GLY A 177 -12.81 -32.59 -5.65
C GLY A 177 -12.62 -31.58 -4.51
N THR A 178 -11.40 -31.08 -4.35
CA THR A 178 -11.04 -30.05 -3.36
C THR A 178 -11.15 -28.61 -3.89
N ILE A 179 -11.58 -28.43 -5.15
CA ILE A 179 -11.70 -27.13 -5.80
C ILE A 179 -13.11 -26.56 -5.56
N VAL A 180 -13.21 -25.32 -5.06
CA VAL A 180 -14.47 -24.55 -5.13
C VAL A 180 -14.61 -24.07 -6.56
N CYS A 181 -15.52 -24.69 -7.33
CA CYS A 181 -15.61 -24.50 -8.78
C CYS A 181 -16.73 -23.52 -9.21
N ASP A 182 -17.71 -23.25 -8.34
CA ASP A 182 -18.79 -22.29 -8.60
C ASP A 182 -19.42 -21.79 -7.30
N VAL A 183 -20.07 -20.62 -7.35
CA VAL A 183 -20.78 -20.00 -6.24
C VAL A 183 -22.17 -19.52 -6.68
N ASP A 184 -23.16 -19.64 -5.80
CA ASP A 184 -24.52 -19.14 -6.06
C ASP A 184 -24.55 -17.60 -5.99
N LYS A 185 -24.77 -16.94 -7.12
CA LYS A 185 -24.85 -15.48 -7.22
C LYS A 185 -25.95 -14.83 -6.38
N ASN A 186 -26.94 -15.60 -5.91
CA ASN A 186 -28.05 -15.13 -5.09
C ASN A 186 -27.88 -15.47 -3.61
N ALA A 187 -26.87 -16.24 -3.24
CA ALA A 187 -26.65 -16.59 -1.85
C ALA A 187 -26.24 -15.38 -1.00
N GLU A 188 -26.77 -15.27 0.19
CA GLU A 188 -26.34 -14.28 1.20
C GLU A 188 -25.15 -14.77 2.01
N LYS A 189 -24.82 -16.06 1.87
CA LYS A 189 -23.74 -16.70 2.61
C LYS A 189 -23.08 -17.79 1.80
N TYR A 190 -21.74 -17.83 1.84
CA TYR A 190 -20.92 -18.91 1.30
C TYR A 190 -20.15 -19.58 2.44
N ILE A 191 -20.11 -20.91 2.46
CA ILE A 191 -19.26 -21.65 3.41
C ILE A 191 -18.23 -22.46 2.62
N ILE A 192 -16.97 -22.04 2.71
CA ILE A 192 -15.85 -22.76 2.12
C ILE A 192 -15.44 -23.86 3.10
N PRO A 193 -15.53 -25.14 2.67
CA PRO A 193 -15.26 -26.27 3.57
C PRO A 193 -13.77 -26.38 3.94
N ASN A 194 -13.48 -27.10 5.02
CA ASN A 194 -12.12 -27.26 5.55
C ASN A 194 -11.19 -28.09 4.65
N PHE A 195 -11.75 -28.90 3.76
CA PHE A 195 -10.96 -29.71 2.80
C PHE A 195 -10.69 -28.99 1.48
N ALA A 196 -11.23 -27.79 1.25
CA ALA A 196 -10.94 -27.03 0.03
C ALA A 196 -9.46 -26.63 -0.03
N THR A 197 -8.84 -26.79 -1.21
CA THR A 197 -7.43 -26.44 -1.44
C THR A 197 -7.25 -25.22 -2.33
N VAL A 198 -8.25 -24.91 -3.17
CA VAL A 198 -8.25 -23.76 -4.08
C VAL A 198 -9.67 -23.31 -4.38
N MET A 199 -9.82 -22.04 -4.71
CA MET A 199 -11.06 -21.45 -5.23
C MET A 199 -10.82 -20.98 -6.66
N ALA A 200 -11.76 -21.26 -7.56
CA ALA A 200 -11.78 -20.67 -8.89
C ALA A 200 -12.05 -19.17 -8.81
N THR A 201 -11.58 -18.41 -9.78
CA THR A 201 -11.93 -16.99 -9.91
C THR A 201 -13.34 -16.85 -10.44
N PHE A 202 -14.21 -16.12 -9.74
CA PHE A 202 -15.63 -15.95 -10.12
C PHE A 202 -15.92 -14.53 -10.59
N LEU A 203 -16.70 -14.39 -11.66
CA LEU A 203 -17.19 -13.09 -12.13
C LEU A 203 -18.56 -12.72 -11.54
N ASN A 204 -19.36 -13.73 -11.16
CA ASN A 204 -20.74 -13.56 -10.70
C ASN A 204 -20.88 -14.12 -9.28
N TYR A 205 -20.68 -13.29 -8.28
CA TYR A 205 -20.95 -13.58 -6.88
C TYR A 205 -21.71 -12.41 -6.24
N ASN A 206 -22.37 -12.67 -5.11
CA ASN A 206 -23.00 -11.61 -4.34
C ASN A 206 -21.93 -10.89 -3.50
N SER A 207 -21.57 -9.67 -3.87
CA SER A 207 -20.55 -8.87 -3.16
C SER A 207 -20.94 -8.52 -1.72
N ASN A 208 -22.22 -8.54 -1.39
CA ASN A 208 -22.75 -8.26 -0.04
C ASN A 208 -22.87 -9.52 0.83
N ALA A 209 -22.66 -10.70 0.25
CA ALA A 209 -22.70 -11.95 1.00
C ALA A 209 -21.58 -12.03 2.04
N THR A 210 -21.79 -12.86 3.05
CA THR A 210 -20.74 -13.24 4.01
C THR A 210 -20.11 -14.56 3.58
N MET A 211 -18.79 -14.55 3.34
CA MET A 211 -18.04 -15.78 3.04
C MET A 211 -17.35 -16.28 4.31
N ILE A 212 -17.74 -17.46 4.77
CA ILE A 212 -17.14 -18.17 5.90
C ILE A 212 -16.11 -19.16 5.39
N ILE A 213 -14.86 -19.00 5.78
CA ILE A 213 -13.72 -19.77 5.32
C ILE A 213 -13.26 -20.70 6.44
N LYS A 214 -13.47 -22.00 6.24
CA LYS A 214 -13.05 -23.05 7.20
C LYS A 214 -11.67 -23.65 6.85
N CYS A 215 -11.09 -23.27 5.70
CA CYS A 215 -9.77 -23.69 5.25
C CYS A 215 -8.94 -22.49 4.82
N ASN A 216 -7.83 -22.20 5.53
CA ASN A 216 -6.98 -21.06 5.20
C ASN A 216 -6.18 -21.28 3.90
N LYS A 217 -5.79 -22.53 3.60
CA LYS A 217 -4.96 -22.87 2.40
C LYS A 217 -5.62 -22.50 1.10
N ALA A 218 -6.90 -22.81 0.93
CA ALA A 218 -7.64 -22.53 -0.30
C ALA A 218 -7.72 -21.03 -0.59
N PHE A 219 -7.77 -20.22 0.46
CA PHE A 219 -7.98 -18.78 0.33
C PHE A 219 -6.71 -18.04 -0.07
N PHE A 220 -5.55 -18.44 0.46
CA PHE A 220 -4.27 -17.74 0.22
C PHE A 220 -3.49 -18.25 -1.00
N ARG A 221 -4.17 -18.91 -1.95
CA ARG A 221 -3.61 -19.25 -3.26
C ARG A 221 -3.69 -18.06 -4.22
N ARG A 222 -2.94 -18.08 -5.34
CA ARG A 222 -2.94 -17.00 -6.34
C ARG A 222 -4.34 -16.68 -6.84
N ASN A 223 -4.62 -15.40 -7.11
CA ASN A 223 -5.86 -14.88 -7.72
C ASN A 223 -7.18 -15.13 -6.98
N THR A 224 -7.17 -15.68 -5.78
CA THR A 224 -8.43 -15.94 -5.03
C THR A 224 -9.12 -14.64 -4.61
N PHE A 225 -8.35 -13.59 -4.32
CA PHE A 225 -8.85 -12.35 -3.73
C PHE A 225 -9.59 -11.41 -4.69
N ASP A 226 -9.45 -11.61 -6.00
CA ASP A 226 -10.11 -10.74 -6.99
C ASP A 226 -11.60 -11.07 -7.16
N SER A 227 -12.09 -12.14 -6.51
CA SER A 227 -13.42 -12.71 -6.73
C SER A 227 -14.09 -13.17 -5.43
N VAL A 228 -14.02 -12.35 -4.38
CA VAL A 228 -14.61 -12.69 -3.07
C VAL A 228 -15.44 -11.54 -2.54
N PRO A 229 -16.51 -11.84 -1.76
CA PRO A 229 -17.31 -10.82 -1.08
C PRO A 229 -16.49 -9.96 -0.14
N ASN A 230 -16.99 -8.76 0.15
CA ASN A 230 -16.34 -7.85 1.07
C ASN A 230 -16.36 -8.34 2.53
N ASN A 231 -17.33 -9.17 2.90
CA ASN A 231 -17.46 -9.69 4.27
C ASN A 231 -16.87 -11.10 4.38
N LEU A 232 -15.73 -11.23 5.03
CA LEU A 232 -15.02 -12.50 5.20
C LEU A 232 -14.94 -12.88 6.68
N VAL A 233 -15.17 -14.16 6.99
CA VAL A 233 -15.01 -14.72 8.34
C VAL A 233 -14.11 -15.94 8.27
N PHE A 234 -12.92 -15.84 8.84
CA PHE A 234 -11.95 -16.93 8.91
C PHE A 234 -12.18 -17.76 10.17
N MET A 235 -12.63 -19.00 9.98
CA MET A 235 -12.86 -19.99 11.06
C MET A 235 -11.87 -21.16 11.01
N GLY A 236 -11.00 -21.20 10.00
CA GLY A 236 -10.01 -22.28 9.82
C GLY A 236 -9.02 -22.35 10.98
N THR A 237 -8.57 -23.55 11.27
CA THR A 237 -7.55 -23.84 12.29
C THR A 237 -6.16 -24.07 11.71
N ASP A 238 -6.02 -23.98 10.38
CA ASP A 238 -4.74 -24.10 9.71
C ASP A 238 -3.83 -22.91 10.03
N HIS A 239 -2.52 -23.12 9.94
CA HIS A 239 -1.53 -22.06 10.07
C HIS A 239 -1.80 -20.91 9.09
N MET A 240 -1.75 -19.68 9.59
CA MET A 240 -1.89 -18.46 8.81
C MET A 240 -0.69 -17.54 9.09
N SER A 241 0.11 -17.24 8.08
CA SER A 241 1.23 -16.33 8.25
C SER A 241 0.76 -14.90 8.53
N GLU A 242 1.58 -14.10 9.22
CA GLU A 242 1.29 -12.66 9.42
C GLU A 242 1.10 -11.91 8.10
N ALA A 243 1.83 -12.31 7.03
CA ALA A 243 1.65 -11.72 5.71
C ALA A 243 0.24 -11.96 5.17
N ASN A 244 -0.30 -13.17 5.37
CA ASN A 244 -1.67 -13.51 5.00
C ASN A 244 -2.68 -12.69 5.81
N VAL A 245 -2.48 -12.55 7.12
CA VAL A 245 -3.34 -11.70 7.97
C VAL A 245 -3.35 -10.26 7.47
N LYS A 246 -2.20 -9.69 7.17
CA LYS A 246 -2.08 -8.32 6.64
C LYS A 246 -2.77 -8.16 5.28
N TYR A 247 -2.73 -9.19 4.45
CA TYR A 247 -3.41 -9.18 3.15
C TYR A 247 -4.94 -9.07 3.30
N LEU A 248 -5.52 -9.62 4.36
CA LEU A 248 -6.94 -9.57 4.65
C LEU A 248 -7.48 -8.16 4.94
N LYS A 249 -6.61 -7.21 5.23
CA LYS A 249 -7.00 -5.82 5.49
C LYS A 249 -7.80 -5.17 4.35
N ARG A 250 -7.58 -5.62 3.10
CA ARG A 250 -8.31 -5.11 1.93
C ARG A 250 -9.78 -5.53 1.90
N HIS A 251 -10.14 -6.50 2.73
CA HIS A 251 -11.49 -7.04 2.86
C HIS A 251 -12.00 -6.75 4.26
N ASN A 252 -13.31 -6.62 4.44
CA ASN A 252 -13.92 -6.49 5.77
C ASN A 252 -13.86 -7.85 6.49
N ALA A 253 -12.63 -8.28 6.81
CA ALA A 253 -12.36 -9.61 7.32
C ALA A 253 -12.43 -9.66 8.84
N LYS A 254 -12.83 -10.82 9.35
CA LYS A 254 -12.79 -11.15 10.80
C LYS A 254 -12.13 -12.50 10.97
N ILE A 255 -11.25 -12.61 11.94
CA ILE A 255 -10.67 -13.89 12.36
C ILE A 255 -11.44 -14.37 13.58
N SER A 256 -12.01 -15.57 13.49
CA SER A 256 -12.79 -16.16 14.57
C SER A 256 -11.94 -16.38 15.81
N SER A 257 -12.55 -16.25 16.98
CA SER A 257 -11.93 -16.62 18.27
C SER A 257 -11.54 -18.11 18.36
N THR A 258 -12.04 -18.96 17.47
CA THR A 258 -11.63 -20.37 17.37
C THR A 258 -10.28 -20.58 16.66
N ASN A 259 -9.75 -19.56 15.96
CA ASN A 259 -8.44 -19.65 15.36
C ASN A 259 -7.37 -19.83 16.44
N PRO A 260 -6.39 -20.77 16.29
CA PRO A 260 -5.40 -21.06 17.31
C PRO A 260 -4.30 -20.01 17.44
N GLU A 261 -4.07 -19.19 16.42
CA GLU A 261 -2.93 -18.26 16.34
C GLU A 261 -3.33 -16.80 16.52
N TYR A 262 -4.55 -16.43 16.09
CA TYR A 262 -4.99 -15.04 16.06
C TYR A 262 -6.40 -14.86 16.64
N THR A 263 -6.69 -13.63 17.03
CA THR A 263 -8.03 -13.19 17.38
C THR A 263 -8.24 -11.75 16.91
N THR A 264 -9.50 -11.37 16.66
CA THR A 264 -9.86 -10.00 16.26
C THR A 264 -10.71 -9.36 17.37
N ILE A 265 -10.29 -8.21 17.86
CA ILE A 265 -11.03 -7.38 18.81
C ILE A 265 -11.07 -5.96 18.23
N ASN A 266 -12.26 -5.38 18.08
CA ASN A 266 -12.46 -4.02 17.58
C ASN A 266 -11.67 -3.74 16.27
N ASP A 267 -11.77 -4.66 15.29
CA ASP A 267 -11.08 -4.62 14.01
C ASP A 267 -9.53 -4.68 14.08
N ILE A 268 -8.96 -4.91 15.26
CA ILE A 268 -7.54 -5.14 15.46
C ILE A 268 -7.29 -6.65 15.60
N VAL A 269 -6.35 -7.16 14.82
CA VAL A 269 -5.91 -8.55 14.89
C VAL A 269 -4.71 -8.67 15.80
N TYR A 270 -4.85 -9.49 16.81
CA TYR A 270 -3.82 -9.82 17.79
C TYR A 270 -3.34 -11.25 17.61
N THR A 271 -2.12 -11.55 18.04
CA THR A 271 -1.72 -12.92 18.32
C THR A 271 -2.60 -13.52 19.43
N LYS A 272 -2.73 -14.83 19.47
CA LYS A 272 -3.64 -15.51 20.42
C LYS A 272 -3.31 -15.27 21.89
N ASP A 273 -2.03 -15.07 22.19
CA ASP A 273 -1.54 -14.71 23.53
C ASP A 273 -1.73 -13.22 23.87
N MET A 274 -2.33 -12.44 22.98
CA MET A 274 -2.58 -11.00 23.12
C MET A 274 -1.33 -10.13 23.26
N ARG A 275 -0.15 -10.66 22.98
CA ARG A 275 1.11 -9.89 23.15
C ARG A 275 1.48 -9.02 21.97
N LYS A 276 0.93 -9.31 20.76
CA LYS A 276 1.30 -8.59 19.55
C LYS A 276 0.07 -8.16 18.75
N VAL A 277 0.06 -6.92 18.30
CA VAL A 277 -0.82 -6.45 17.23
C VAL A 277 -0.21 -6.84 15.89
N VAL A 278 -0.95 -7.61 15.10
CA VAL A 278 -0.51 -8.10 13.78
C VAL A 278 -0.99 -7.19 12.66
N SER A 279 -2.26 -6.78 12.70
CA SER A 279 -2.86 -5.90 11.69
C SER A 279 -4.11 -5.21 12.25
N CYS A 280 -4.45 -4.06 11.69
CA CYS A 280 -5.72 -3.38 11.95
C CYS A 280 -6.54 -3.34 10.66
N PHE A 281 -7.77 -3.82 10.70
CA PHE A 281 -8.72 -3.85 9.59
C PHE A 281 -9.69 -2.65 9.58
N CYS A 282 -9.40 -1.63 10.40
CA CYS A 282 -10.21 -0.43 10.49
C CYS A 282 -10.18 0.38 9.18
N HIS A 283 -11.30 0.43 8.48
CA HIS A 283 -11.49 1.21 7.25
C HIS A 283 -12.25 2.52 7.47
N LYS A 284 -12.73 2.75 8.70
CA LYS A 284 -13.48 3.95 9.08
C LYS A 284 -12.54 4.97 9.73
N ILE A 285 -12.97 6.23 9.70
CA ILE A 285 -12.33 7.29 10.48
C ILE A 285 -12.78 7.08 11.93
N ASP A 286 -11.86 6.66 12.79
CA ASP A 286 -12.19 6.29 14.18
C ASP A 286 -10.99 6.45 15.12
N ASP A 287 -11.28 6.51 16.40
CA ASP A 287 -10.29 6.44 17.47
C ASP A 287 -10.08 4.97 17.86
N VAL A 288 -8.84 4.57 17.99
CA VAL A 288 -8.47 3.18 18.25
C VAL A 288 -7.81 3.04 19.63
N THR A 289 -8.20 2.01 20.36
CA THR A 289 -7.53 1.62 21.61
C THR A 289 -6.95 0.22 21.45
N ILE A 290 -5.64 0.09 21.71
CA ILE A 290 -4.95 -1.19 21.77
C ILE A 290 -5.13 -1.77 23.17
N GLU A 291 -5.42 -3.09 23.24
CA GLU A 291 -5.68 -3.78 24.49
C GLU A 291 -4.45 -3.77 25.42
N ASP A 292 -4.70 -3.71 26.71
CA ASP A 292 -3.65 -3.77 27.73
C ASP A 292 -2.92 -5.12 27.70
N GLY A 293 -1.61 -5.13 28.00
CA GLY A 293 -0.78 -6.32 27.98
C GLY A 293 -0.10 -6.59 26.64
N VAL A 294 -0.43 -5.84 25.58
CA VAL A 294 0.29 -5.90 24.30
C VAL A 294 1.72 -5.39 24.50
N GLU A 295 2.70 -6.16 24.03
CA GLU A 295 4.13 -5.83 24.13
C GLU A 295 4.73 -5.34 22.79
N GLU A 296 4.12 -5.71 21.65
CA GLU A 296 4.61 -5.36 20.31
C GLU A 296 3.46 -4.90 19.38
N ILE A 297 3.69 -3.80 18.68
CA ILE A 297 2.94 -3.43 17.47
C ILE A 297 3.77 -3.89 16.27
N GLY A 298 3.25 -4.83 15.49
CA GLY A 298 3.98 -5.46 14.39
C GLY A 298 4.26 -4.51 13.23
N ASN A 299 5.19 -4.90 12.34
CA ASN A 299 5.51 -4.14 11.13
C ASN A 299 4.26 -3.92 10.27
N GLY A 300 3.97 -2.66 9.90
CA GLY A 300 2.83 -2.31 9.07
C GLY A 300 1.45 -2.60 9.69
N ALA A 301 1.35 -2.79 11.01
CA ALA A 301 0.10 -3.20 11.66
C ALA A 301 -1.08 -2.26 11.39
N PHE A 302 -0.85 -0.95 11.33
CA PHE A 302 -1.86 0.08 11.03
C PHE A 302 -1.65 0.75 9.66
N ILE A 303 -0.87 0.15 8.77
CA ILE A 303 -0.61 0.74 7.44
C ILE A 303 -1.92 1.08 6.73
N ASP A 304 -2.02 2.29 6.11
CA ASP A 304 -3.20 2.79 5.39
C ASP A 304 -4.51 2.90 6.22
N CYS A 305 -4.45 2.82 7.56
CA CYS A 305 -5.61 3.00 8.41
C CYS A 305 -6.08 4.46 8.44
N GLN A 306 -7.40 4.67 8.47
CA GLN A 306 -8.03 5.99 8.55
C GLN A 306 -8.30 6.40 10.01
N ILE A 307 -7.42 6.02 10.93
CA ILE A 307 -7.53 6.36 12.35
C ILE A 307 -7.21 7.84 12.61
N THR A 308 -7.92 8.45 13.55
CA THR A 308 -7.70 9.84 13.99
C THR A 308 -6.81 9.93 15.21
N SER A 309 -6.92 8.96 16.10
CA SER A 309 -6.04 8.78 17.26
C SER A 309 -5.84 7.30 17.58
N VAL A 310 -4.77 6.99 18.30
CA VAL A 310 -4.52 5.66 18.82
C VAL A 310 -4.03 5.74 20.26
N LYS A 311 -4.71 5.02 21.15
CA LYS A 311 -4.25 4.83 22.52
C LYS A 311 -3.38 3.57 22.59
N ILE A 312 -2.09 3.77 22.85
CA ILE A 312 -1.09 2.70 22.99
C ILE A 312 -0.88 2.43 24.48
N PRO A 313 -1.02 1.19 24.97
CA PRO A 313 -0.79 0.87 26.38
C PRO A 313 0.70 0.94 26.75
N GLU A 314 0.98 1.21 28.02
CA GLU A 314 2.35 1.33 28.55
C GLU A 314 3.16 0.01 28.50
N SER A 315 2.48 -1.13 28.30
CA SER A 315 3.11 -2.44 28.12
C SER A 315 3.86 -2.61 26.81
N VAL A 316 3.61 -1.73 25.79
CA VAL A 316 4.24 -1.83 24.47
C VAL A 316 5.71 -1.41 24.56
N LYS A 317 6.60 -2.35 24.21
CA LYS A 317 8.06 -2.20 24.20
C LYS A 317 8.63 -2.01 22.80
N LYS A 318 7.84 -2.36 21.76
CA LYS A 318 8.30 -2.31 20.37
C LYS A 318 7.17 -1.86 19.44
N ILE A 319 7.52 -0.92 18.55
CA ILE A 319 6.70 -0.51 17.40
C ILE A 319 7.51 -0.82 16.14
N GLY A 320 6.99 -1.69 15.29
CA GLY A 320 7.68 -2.17 14.09
C GLY A 320 7.75 -1.12 12.98
N ASP A 321 8.56 -1.42 11.96
CA ASP A 321 8.69 -0.58 10.77
C ASP A 321 7.34 -0.40 10.07
N ASP A 322 7.10 0.77 9.47
CA ASP A 322 5.85 1.09 8.75
C ASP A 322 4.57 0.96 9.62
N ALA A 323 4.66 0.82 10.94
CA ALA A 323 3.52 0.47 11.79
C ALA A 323 2.29 1.37 11.57
N PHE A 324 2.47 2.67 11.42
CA PHE A 324 1.41 3.66 11.15
C PHE A 324 1.59 4.36 9.79
N ARG A 325 2.31 3.76 8.86
CA ARG A 325 2.52 4.32 7.52
C ARG A 325 1.20 4.65 6.84
N ASN A 326 1.13 5.83 6.21
CA ASN A 326 -0.06 6.34 5.50
C ASN A 326 -1.32 6.50 6.38
N CYS A 327 -1.20 6.61 7.70
CA CYS A 327 -2.31 7.01 8.56
C CYS A 327 -2.61 8.51 8.37
N THR A 328 -3.17 8.87 7.20
CA THR A 328 -3.30 10.26 6.75
C THR A 328 -4.28 11.10 7.56
N LYS A 329 -5.05 10.49 8.46
CA LYS A 329 -6.00 11.16 9.37
C LYS A 329 -5.50 11.23 10.81
N LEU A 330 -4.40 10.54 11.14
CA LEU A 330 -3.84 10.53 12.49
C LEU A 330 -3.35 11.93 12.87
N THR A 331 -3.93 12.51 13.93
CA THR A 331 -3.65 13.89 14.36
C THR A 331 -2.75 13.95 15.59
N ILE A 332 -2.82 12.96 16.45
CA ILE A 332 -2.07 12.91 17.70
C ILE A 332 -1.56 11.50 17.96
N ILE A 333 -0.35 11.40 18.47
CA ILE A 333 0.27 10.17 18.95
C ILE A 333 1.03 10.44 20.25
N GLU A 334 0.90 9.52 21.19
CA GLU A 334 1.71 9.42 22.39
C GLU A 334 2.35 8.04 22.44
N THR A 335 3.69 7.98 22.54
CA THR A 335 4.40 6.69 22.61
C THR A 335 4.43 6.17 24.04
N PRO A 336 4.43 4.83 24.24
CA PRO A 336 4.55 4.26 25.59
C PRO A 336 5.95 4.50 26.18
N GLY A 337 6.01 4.56 27.52
CA GLY A 337 7.27 4.78 28.25
C GLY A 337 8.27 3.62 28.19
N ALA A 338 7.81 2.41 27.85
CA ALA A 338 8.70 1.25 27.70
C ALA A 338 9.41 1.17 26.33
N LEU A 339 9.10 2.08 25.40
CA LEU A 339 9.65 2.08 24.04
C LEU A 339 11.09 2.61 24.05
N SER A 340 12.06 1.81 23.53
CA SER A 340 13.47 2.21 23.48
C SER A 340 13.83 3.01 22.22
N GLU A 341 13.14 2.77 21.11
CA GLU A 341 13.43 3.39 19.82
C GLU A 341 12.16 3.52 18.95
N LEU A 342 12.15 4.53 18.07
CA LEU A 342 11.19 4.68 16.99
C LEU A 342 11.84 4.26 15.68
N ASN A 343 11.35 3.17 15.11
CA ASN A 343 11.87 2.53 13.92
C ASN A 343 11.63 3.32 12.63
N ASP A 344 12.16 2.82 11.51
CA ASP A 344 12.02 3.43 10.21
C ASP A 344 10.55 3.44 9.73
N TYR A 345 10.16 4.53 9.09
CA TYR A 345 8.85 4.73 8.45
C TYR A 345 7.63 4.59 9.36
N VAL A 346 7.80 4.54 10.69
CA VAL A 346 6.68 4.32 11.64
C VAL A 346 5.52 5.26 11.36
N PHE A 347 5.78 6.55 11.13
CA PHE A 347 4.77 7.58 10.82
C PHE A 347 4.96 8.17 9.40
N TYR A 348 5.45 7.37 8.47
CA TYR A 348 5.64 7.81 7.09
C TYR A 348 4.32 8.28 6.48
N ASN A 349 4.33 9.49 5.87
CA ASN A 349 3.18 10.08 5.20
C ASN A 349 1.92 10.23 6.09
N CYS A 350 2.11 10.45 7.40
CA CYS A 350 1.03 10.85 8.32
C CYS A 350 0.81 12.37 8.22
N GLY A 351 0.23 12.84 7.10
CA GLY A 351 0.17 14.27 6.77
C GLY A 351 -0.66 15.14 7.71
N ALA A 352 -1.62 14.56 8.45
CA ALA A 352 -2.44 15.26 9.45
C ALA A 352 -1.82 15.29 10.86
N LEU A 353 -0.64 14.68 11.06
CA LEU A 353 -0.06 14.52 12.39
C LEU A 353 0.40 15.86 12.97
N GLU A 354 -0.37 16.39 13.91
CA GLU A 354 -0.12 17.69 14.51
C GLU A 354 0.72 17.62 15.78
N THR A 355 0.44 16.64 16.64
CA THR A 355 1.09 16.51 17.95
C THR A 355 1.68 15.12 18.13
N VAL A 356 2.97 15.08 18.43
CA VAL A 356 3.71 13.86 18.77
C VAL A 356 4.30 14.02 20.16
N LYS A 357 3.94 13.12 21.07
CA LYS A 357 4.52 13.04 22.39
C LYS A 357 5.31 11.75 22.51
N ILE A 358 6.62 11.87 22.61
CA ILE A 358 7.53 10.77 22.88
C ILE A 358 7.79 10.74 24.37
N ASN A 359 7.43 9.63 25.02
CA ASN A 359 7.58 9.47 26.46
C ASN A 359 8.99 9.00 26.86
N GLU A 360 9.28 9.10 28.15
CA GLU A 360 10.56 8.67 28.73
C GLU A 360 10.82 7.18 28.41
N GLY A 361 12.10 6.86 28.18
CA GLY A 361 12.55 5.53 27.75
C GLY A 361 13.05 5.50 26.31
N THR A 362 12.46 6.30 25.41
CA THR A 362 12.90 6.37 24.01
C THR A 362 14.25 7.09 23.90
N LYS A 363 15.24 6.38 23.39
CA LYS A 363 16.62 6.85 23.25
C LYS A 363 16.95 7.31 21.84
N THR A 364 16.35 6.68 20.83
CA THR A 364 16.68 6.90 19.42
C THR A 364 15.43 7.05 18.56
N ILE A 365 15.50 7.96 17.59
CA ILE A 365 14.51 8.11 16.52
C ILE A 365 15.26 7.87 15.21
N HIS A 366 14.84 6.84 14.46
CA HIS A 366 15.44 6.49 13.18
C HIS A 366 15.14 7.53 12.10
N GLU A 367 16.00 7.57 11.07
CA GLU A 367 16.06 8.68 10.11
C GLU A 367 14.74 8.93 9.36
N LYS A 368 13.98 7.87 9.10
CA LYS A 368 12.79 7.92 8.24
C LYS A 368 11.47 7.85 8.99
N ALA A 369 11.54 7.85 10.34
CA ALA A 369 10.35 7.67 11.18
C ALA A 369 9.19 8.62 10.86
N PHE A 370 9.48 9.87 10.50
CA PHE A 370 8.50 10.94 10.28
C PHE A 370 8.53 11.53 8.86
N ILE A 371 9.10 10.84 7.86
CA ILE A 371 9.10 11.36 6.49
C ILE A 371 7.65 11.55 5.99
N GLY A 372 7.36 12.73 5.45
CA GLY A 372 6.02 13.08 4.95
C GLY A 372 5.01 13.46 6.03
N ALA A 373 5.41 13.48 7.32
CA ALA A 373 4.61 14.07 8.39
C ALA A 373 4.90 15.57 8.53
N SER A 374 3.87 16.36 8.89
CA SER A 374 3.97 17.81 9.10
C SER A 374 3.60 18.15 10.54
N ILE A 375 4.54 17.87 11.46
CA ILE A 375 4.31 17.95 12.91
C ILE A 375 4.29 19.42 13.34
N LYS A 376 3.18 19.85 13.98
CA LYS A 376 3.12 21.18 14.60
C LYS A 376 3.94 21.22 15.89
N LYS A 377 3.82 20.19 16.73
CA LYS A 377 4.48 20.14 18.03
C LYS A 377 4.98 18.74 18.36
N LEU A 378 6.28 18.63 18.59
CA LEU A 378 6.96 17.41 19.01
C LEU A 378 7.50 17.56 20.43
N PHE A 379 7.11 16.63 21.31
CA PHE A 379 7.67 16.53 22.67
C PHE A 379 8.72 15.41 22.68
N ILE A 380 9.90 15.73 23.16
CA ILE A 380 11.06 14.83 23.26
C ILE A 380 11.43 14.64 24.74
N PRO A 381 11.57 13.38 25.21
CA PRO A 381 11.86 13.07 26.60
C PRO A 381 13.31 13.42 27.00
N ALA A 382 13.57 13.43 28.30
CA ALA A 382 14.93 13.65 28.83
C ALA A 382 15.86 12.46 28.54
N SER A 383 15.30 11.25 28.35
CA SER A 383 16.05 10.05 27.99
C SER A 383 16.58 10.02 26.55
N PHE A 384 16.19 11.00 25.72
CA PHE A 384 16.54 11.03 24.30
C PHE A 384 18.04 11.21 24.08
N GLY A 385 18.68 10.22 23.46
CA GLY A 385 20.11 10.21 23.18
C GLY A 385 20.51 10.85 21.85
N GLY A 386 19.56 11.07 20.94
CA GLY A 386 19.82 11.70 19.66
C GLY A 386 19.07 11.10 18.48
N PHE A 387 19.30 11.71 17.32
CA PHE A 387 18.81 11.19 16.04
C PHE A 387 19.85 10.24 15.44
N ASP A 388 19.39 9.26 14.70
CA ASP A 388 20.24 8.45 13.84
C ASP A 388 21.00 9.34 12.82
N LYS A 389 22.06 8.78 12.20
CA LYS A 389 23.02 9.51 11.35
C LYS A 389 22.40 10.45 10.32
N TYR A 390 21.24 10.12 9.78
CA TYR A 390 20.52 10.91 8.78
C TYR A 390 19.11 11.35 9.23
N GLY A 391 18.78 11.13 10.51
CA GLY A 391 17.47 11.45 11.06
C GLY A 391 17.08 12.92 10.86
N TYR A 392 15.87 13.14 10.31
CA TYR A 392 15.31 14.46 10.09
C TYR A 392 13.83 14.51 10.45
N ILE A 393 13.43 15.53 11.21
CA ILE A 393 12.04 15.71 11.62
C ILE A 393 11.50 17.05 11.13
N ASN A 394 10.42 17.00 10.35
CA ASN A 394 9.68 18.19 9.95
C ASN A 394 8.68 18.59 11.05
N ALA A 395 9.20 19.17 12.13
CA ALA A 395 8.38 19.72 13.23
C ALA A 395 8.54 21.23 13.31
N GLN A 396 7.44 21.96 13.55
CA GLN A 396 7.47 23.43 13.69
C GLN A 396 7.99 23.86 15.07
N ILE A 397 7.58 23.12 16.12
CA ILE A 397 7.96 23.38 17.51
C ILE A 397 8.47 22.07 18.10
N ILE A 398 9.66 22.09 18.71
CA ILE A 398 10.19 20.98 19.48
C ILE A 398 10.26 21.38 20.95
N VAL A 399 9.73 20.54 21.82
CA VAL A 399 9.74 20.70 23.27
C VAL A 399 10.57 19.59 23.88
N PHE A 400 11.73 19.93 24.42
CA PHE A 400 12.58 19.00 25.16
C PHE A 400 12.20 18.99 26.64
N ALA A 401 12.16 17.81 27.24
CA ALA A 401 12.00 17.64 28.68
C ALA A 401 13.28 17.94 29.47
N SER A 402 14.43 18.03 28.81
CA SER A 402 15.75 18.37 29.36
C SER A 402 16.29 19.63 28.68
N ASP A 403 17.24 20.31 29.37
CA ASP A 403 18.00 21.40 28.75
C ASP A 403 19.15 20.88 27.87
N ASP A 404 19.46 19.59 27.92
CA ASP A 404 20.41 18.94 27.04
C ASP A 404 19.79 18.74 25.67
N ILE A 405 20.26 19.52 24.70
CA ILE A 405 19.78 19.45 23.30
C ILE A 405 20.84 18.66 22.53
N PRO A 406 20.42 17.65 21.72
CA PRO A 406 21.36 16.89 20.90
C PRO A 406 22.16 17.76 19.95
N ASP A 407 23.43 17.39 19.71
CA ASP A 407 24.28 18.03 18.74
C ASP A 407 23.62 18.05 17.34
N ASN A 408 23.86 19.11 16.59
CA ASN A 408 23.37 19.28 15.22
C ASN A 408 21.83 19.31 15.08
N ILE A 409 21.09 19.70 16.12
CA ILE A 409 19.62 19.78 16.10
C ILE A 409 19.13 20.67 14.93
N VAL A 410 19.88 21.72 14.59
CA VAL A 410 19.51 22.67 13.53
C VAL A 410 19.54 22.03 12.14
N GLU A 411 20.41 21.05 11.90
CA GLU A 411 20.47 20.28 10.66
C GLU A 411 19.38 19.20 10.60
N ARG A 412 18.92 18.75 11.78
CA ARG A 412 18.03 17.59 11.92
C ARG A 412 16.56 17.94 12.00
N THR A 413 16.23 19.23 11.97
CA THR A 413 14.83 19.66 12.09
C THR A 413 14.51 20.89 11.26
N ALA A 414 13.22 21.04 10.88
CA ALA A 414 12.65 22.27 10.33
C ALA A 414 12.13 23.22 11.42
N ALA A 415 12.37 22.92 12.70
CA ALA A 415 11.80 23.69 13.79
C ALA A 415 12.19 25.18 13.71
N THR A 416 11.21 26.02 13.92
CA THR A 416 11.40 27.47 14.10
C THR A 416 11.41 27.85 15.57
N LYS A 417 11.04 26.91 16.46
CA LYS A 417 10.99 27.11 17.91
C LYS A 417 11.41 25.85 18.66
N ILE A 418 12.35 25.99 19.57
CA ILE A 418 12.76 24.97 20.52
C ILE A 418 12.44 25.46 21.92
N ILE A 419 11.81 24.62 22.73
CA ILE A 419 11.46 24.89 24.13
C ILE A 419 12.14 23.85 24.99
N THR A 420 12.85 24.30 26.02
CA THR A 420 13.41 23.45 27.08
C THR A 420 12.89 23.92 28.44
N PRO A 421 13.13 23.20 29.55
CA PRO A 421 12.68 23.64 30.87
C PRO A 421 13.16 25.05 31.25
N SER A 422 14.38 25.44 30.90
CA SER A 422 14.95 26.72 31.30
C SER A 422 14.83 27.81 30.23
N ARG A 423 14.57 27.49 28.95
CA ARG A 423 14.67 28.45 27.83
C ARG A 423 13.77 28.16 26.63
N THR A 424 13.47 29.21 25.89
CA THR A 424 12.84 29.13 24.57
C THR A 424 13.77 29.73 23.53
N ILE A 425 14.01 29.01 22.44
CA ILE A 425 14.93 29.40 21.39
C ILE A 425 14.14 29.49 20.08
N TYR A 426 14.27 30.62 19.38
CA TYR A 426 13.72 30.80 18.05
C TYR A 426 14.80 30.58 17.01
N LEU A 427 14.52 29.71 16.04
CA LEU A 427 15.40 29.40 14.93
C LEU A 427 14.90 30.13 13.68
N PRO A 428 15.78 30.70 12.87
CA PRO A 428 15.41 31.30 11.61
C PRO A 428 14.96 30.25 10.59
N ASN A 429 14.17 30.68 9.61
CA ASN A 429 13.73 29.79 8.54
C ASN A 429 14.94 29.17 7.81
N ARG A 430 14.90 27.88 7.59
CA ARG A 430 16.00 27.04 7.09
C ARG A 430 16.57 27.52 5.75
N ASP A 431 15.73 28.05 4.85
CA ASP A 431 16.13 28.48 3.50
C ASP A 431 17.05 29.72 3.51
N SER A 432 17.18 30.37 4.66
CA SER A 432 17.99 31.59 4.82
C SER A 432 19.30 31.37 5.60
N ILE A 433 19.67 30.11 5.94
CA ILE A 433 20.77 29.83 6.84
C ILE A 433 21.91 29.12 6.10
N THR A 434 23.12 29.73 6.09
CA THR A 434 24.34 29.09 5.60
C THR A 434 24.85 28.03 6.60
N LYS A 435 25.77 27.16 6.14
CA LYS A 435 26.37 26.14 7.01
C LYS A 435 27.08 26.76 8.22
N GLU A 436 27.81 27.85 8.01
CA GLU A 436 28.53 28.56 9.07
C GLU A 436 27.58 29.09 10.16
N ILE A 437 26.39 29.55 9.76
CA ILE A 437 25.37 30.02 10.71
C ILE A 437 24.78 28.85 11.49
N LYS A 438 24.59 27.69 10.87
CA LYS A 438 24.12 26.48 11.56
C LYS A 438 25.12 26.02 12.63
N ASP A 439 26.38 25.97 12.25
CA ASP A 439 27.46 25.59 13.15
C ASP A 439 27.56 26.55 14.35
N GLU A 440 27.40 27.87 14.13
CA GLU A 440 27.38 28.89 15.18
C GLU A 440 26.14 28.72 16.10
N ILE A 441 24.95 28.45 15.56
CA ILE A 441 23.73 28.19 16.36
C ILE A 441 23.93 26.93 17.21
N ASN A 442 24.41 25.83 16.63
CA ASN A 442 24.66 24.59 17.37
C ASN A 442 25.67 24.81 18.50
N SER A 443 26.75 25.53 18.23
CA SER A 443 27.75 25.91 19.27
C SER A 443 27.13 26.69 20.43
N LEU A 444 26.23 27.63 20.12
CA LEU A 444 25.54 28.42 21.14
C LEU A 444 24.54 27.60 21.94
N LEU A 445 23.80 26.69 21.28
CA LEU A 445 22.86 25.80 21.94
C LEU A 445 23.55 24.87 22.93
N ASN A 446 24.76 24.42 22.60
CA ASN A 446 25.55 23.53 23.44
C ASN A 446 26.34 24.25 24.56
N SER A 447 26.70 25.52 24.34
CA SER A 447 27.49 26.30 25.31
C SER A 447 26.66 26.91 26.44
N GLN A 448 25.37 27.16 26.24
CA GLN A 448 24.49 27.81 27.20
C GLN A 448 23.64 26.80 27.98
N LYS A 449 24.27 26.04 28.89
CA LYS A 449 23.57 25.04 29.71
C LYS A 449 22.68 25.63 30.82
N THR A 450 22.82 26.89 31.17
CA THR A 450 22.06 27.55 32.24
C THR A 450 21.59 28.94 31.82
N GLY A 451 20.30 29.11 31.61
CA GLY A 451 19.58 30.39 31.46
C GLY A 451 20.07 31.33 30.36
N PHE A 452 19.15 32.10 29.74
CA PHE A 452 19.53 33.19 28.85
C PHE A 452 20.16 34.34 29.66
N ALA A 453 21.46 34.46 29.60
CA ALA A 453 22.10 35.69 30.05
C ALA A 453 21.90 36.85 29.06
N GLU A 454 21.82 36.54 27.75
CA GLU A 454 21.61 37.51 26.67
C GLU A 454 20.71 36.96 25.54
N PRO A 455 19.93 37.83 24.86
CA PRO A 455 19.13 37.46 23.70
C PRO A 455 20.00 36.86 22.56
N LEU A 456 19.54 35.77 21.94
CA LEU A 456 20.27 35.06 20.88
C LEU A 456 20.60 35.97 19.67
N TYR A 457 19.70 36.94 19.34
CA TYR A 457 19.94 37.84 18.22
C TYR A 457 21.23 38.70 18.37
N LYS A 458 21.73 38.93 19.56
CA LYS A 458 22.93 39.73 19.79
C LYS A 458 24.19 39.05 19.26
N THR A 459 24.20 37.73 19.25
CA THR A 459 25.36 36.93 18.81
C THR A 459 25.55 36.94 17.29
N PHE A 460 24.48 37.28 16.52
CA PHE A 460 24.51 37.31 15.06
C PHE A 460 24.94 38.64 14.44
N GLY A 461 26.04 39.21 14.90
CA GLY A 461 26.51 40.52 14.45
C GLY A 461 26.84 40.63 12.97
N LYS A 462 27.23 39.54 12.31
CA LYS A 462 27.63 39.48 10.89
C LYS A 462 26.47 39.32 9.88
N ASN A 463 25.26 38.97 10.33
CA ASN A 463 24.09 38.79 9.46
C ASN A 463 22.92 39.67 9.93
N PRO A 464 22.80 40.91 9.42
CA PRO A 464 21.77 41.87 9.88
C PRO A 464 20.34 41.36 9.65
N LYS A 465 20.08 40.61 8.58
CA LYS A 465 18.75 40.07 8.27
C LYS A 465 18.33 39.03 9.30
N LEU A 466 19.18 38.06 9.57
CA LEU A 466 18.95 37.03 10.57
C LEU A 466 18.78 37.64 11.98
N LYS A 467 19.66 38.58 12.32
CA LYS A 467 19.59 39.30 13.59
C LYS A 467 18.25 40.00 13.81
N ARG A 468 17.70 40.65 12.78
CA ARG A 468 16.37 41.32 12.85
C ARG A 468 15.25 40.30 13.05
N THR A 469 15.26 39.20 12.28
CA THR A 469 14.25 38.17 12.38
C THR A 469 14.24 37.50 13.76
N LEU A 470 15.40 37.17 14.29
CA LEU A 470 15.54 36.61 15.64
C LEU A 470 15.06 37.59 16.72
N ALA A 471 15.46 38.85 16.66
CA ALA A 471 15.03 39.86 17.61
C ALA A 471 13.50 40.05 17.62
N PHE A 472 12.88 39.97 16.45
CA PHE A 472 11.42 40.06 16.34
C PHE A 472 10.74 38.84 16.98
N GLN A 473 11.23 37.61 16.71
CA GLN A 473 10.69 36.38 17.25
C GLN A 473 10.93 36.25 18.76
N GLU A 474 12.09 36.64 19.25
CA GLU A 474 12.40 36.63 20.68
C GLU A 474 11.55 37.69 21.45
N TYR A 475 11.30 38.87 20.87
CA TYR A 475 10.50 39.89 21.49
C TYR A 475 9.03 39.46 21.66
N GLU A 476 8.52 38.63 20.76
CA GLU A 476 7.16 38.09 20.85
C GLU A 476 6.95 37.29 22.15
N VAL A 477 7.98 36.61 22.64
CA VAL A 477 7.89 35.71 23.80
C VAL A 477 8.41 36.34 25.08
N LEU A 478 9.46 37.17 24.99
CA LEU A 478 10.07 37.86 26.11
C LEU A 478 10.24 39.36 25.79
N PRO A 479 9.15 40.12 25.80
CA PRO A 479 9.23 41.56 25.59
C PRO A 479 10.15 42.18 26.63
N ASN A 480 11.20 42.86 26.16
CA ASN A 480 12.12 43.62 27.01
C ASN A 480 12.56 44.91 26.33
N GLU A 481 12.93 45.92 27.13
CA GLU A 481 13.26 47.24 26.62
C GLU A 481 14.47 47.29 25.67
N GLU A 482 15.43 46.42 25.88
CA GLU A 482 16.60 46.34 25.02
C GLU A 482 16.28 45.86 23.61
N THR A 483 15.56 44.74 23.51
CA THR A 483 15.08 44.21 22.22
C THR A 483 14.11 45.17 21.55
N LYS A 484 13.23 45.83 22.33
CA LYS A 484 12.34 46.89 21.82
C LYS A 484 13.12 48.03 21.19
N LYS A 485 14.16 48.51 21.85
CA LYS A 485 15.05 49.53 21.34
C LYS A 485 15.80 49.13 20.07
N TYR A 486 16.18 47.86 19.95
CA TYR A 486 16.76 47.32 18.71
C TYR A 486 15.69 47.28 17.60
N LEU A 487 14.50 46.76 17.87
CA LEU A 487 13.40 46.70 16.91
C LEU A 487 12.96 48.07 16.42
N LYS A 488 12.97 49.12 17.26
CA LYS A 488 12.73 50.49 16.82
C LYS A 488 13.70 50.95 15.72
N ARG A 489 14.97 50.51 15.77
CA ARG A 489 15.97 50.84 14.74
C ARG A 489 15.84 49.96 13.50
N ALA A 490 15.44 48.67 13.67
CA ALA A 490 15.37 47.66 12.63
C ALA A 490 14.00 47.54 11.96
N GLY A 491 12.95 48.14 12.56
CA GLY A 491 11.54 47.94 12.22
C GLY A 491 11.17 48.26 10.77
N LYS A 492 11.72 49.35 10.21
CA LYS A 492 11.51 49.69 8.79
C LYS A 492 12.01 48.58 7.84
N ALA A 493 13.18 48.02 8.09
CA ALA A 493 13.74 46.94 7.28
C ALA A 493 12.94 45.64 7.43
N LEU A 494 12.54 45.31 8.67
CA LEU A 494 11.66 44.16 8.94
C LEU A 494 10.30 44.29 8.25
N ALA A 495 9.66 45.45 8.35
CA ALA A 495 8.38 45.70 7.70
C ALA A 495 8.47 45.50 6.19
N LYS A 496 9.54 46.01 5.56
CA LYS A 496 9.78 45.75 4.13
C LYS A 496 9.92 44.26 3.83
N GLU A 497 10.70 43.51 4.61
CA GLU A 497 10.86 42.08 4.43
C GLU A 497 9.53 41.30 4.55
N PHE A 498 8.66 41.69 5.49
CA PHE A 498 7.33 41.07 5.66
C PHE A 498 6.37 41.42 4.52
N ILE A 499 6.45 42.62 3.98
CA ILE A 499 5.67 43.03 2.79
C ILE A 499 6.14 42.24 1.56
N ASP A 500 7.43 42.22 1.29
CA ASP A 500 8.01 41.53 0.13
C ASP A 500 7.66 40.03 0.12
N LYS A 501 7.46 39.43 1.30
CA LYS A 501 7.09 38.02 1.49
C LYS A 501 5.59 37.77 1.69
N ASN A 502 4.76 38.78 1.67
CA ASN A 502 3.32 38.71 1.99
C ASN A 502 3.01 38.14 3.39
N GLU A 503 3.86 38.42 4.38
CA GLU A 503 3.72 37.95 5.76
C GLU A 503 2.81 38.89 6.61
N ALA A 504 1.53 38.98 6.25
CA ALA A 504 0.56 39.91 6.88
C ALA A 504 0.49 39.77 8.42
N LYS A 505 0.52 38.55 8.95
CA LYS A 505 0.49 38.27 10.40
C LYS A 505 1.71 38.86 11.13
N ASN A 506 2.89 38.71 10.58
CA ASN A 506 4.13 39.21 11.18
C ASN A 506 4.18 40.74 11.10
N LEU A 507 3.71 41.30 10.00
CA LEU A 507 3.60 42.76 9.85
C LEU A 507 2.60 43.36 10.86
N THR A 508 1.44 42.71 11.06
CA THR A 508 0.46 43.10 12.09
C THR A 508 1.09 43.12 13.49
N LYS A 509 1.82 42.07 13.87
CA LYS A 509 2.50 41.99 15.16
C LYS A 509 3.55 43.08 15.32
N LEU A 510 4.36 43.33 14.30
CA LEU A 510 5.39 44.37 14.33
C LEU A 510 4.78 45.76 14.57
N ILE A 511 3.61 46.05 13.97
CA ILE A 511 2.85 47.28 14.19
C ILE A 511 2.30 47.35 15.62
N GLN A 512 1.80 46.23 16.15
CA GLN A 512 1.26 46.11 17.51
C GLN A 512 2.34 46.31 18.60
N TYR A 513 3.59 45.96 18.33
CA TYR A 513 4.70 46.16 19.28
C TYR A 513 5.08 47.63 19.52
N ASP A 514 4.51 48.54 18.76
CA ASP A 514 4.73 49.97 18.89
C ASP A 514 6.22 50.38 18.75
N VAL A 515 6.86 49.77 17.76
CA VAL A 515 8.28 49.97 17.42
C VAL A 515 8.47 50.76 16.12
N LEU A 516 7.41 51.10 15.43
CA LEU A 516 7.42 51.85 14.16
C LEU A 516 7.00 53.31 14.40
N SER A 517 7.73 54.26 13.79
CA SER A 517 7.34 55.68 13.81
C SER A 517 6.19 55.95 12.83
N SER A 518 5.43 57.04 13.06
CA SER A 518 4.34 57.47 12.18
C SER A 518 4.82 57.62 10.74
N SER A 519 5.99 58.22 10.51
CA SER A 519 6.57 58.35 9.16
C SER A 519 6.93 56.98 8.52
N THR A 520 7.30 55.97 9.31
CA THR A 520 7.53 54.63 8.83
C THR A 520 6.21 53.92 8.47
N LEU A 521 5.17 54.10 9.28
CA LEU A 521 3.84 53.56 9.02
C LEU A 521 3.25 54.12 7.71
N GLU A 522 3.43 55.45 7.42
CA GLU A 522 3.04 56.06 6.15
C GLU A 522 3.77 55.44 4.94
N GLN A 523 5.07 55.17 5.08
CA GLN A 523 5.87 54.49 4.02
C GLN A 523 5.40 53.06 3.79
N ILE A 524 5.08 52.32 4.84
CA ILE A 524 4.52 50.96 4.77
C ILE A 524 3.16 50.98 4.07
N LEU A 525 2.29 51.94 4.42
CA LEU A 525 1.00 52.11 3.80
C LEU A 525 1.12 52.29 2.28
N LYS A 526 2.02 53.18 1.85
CA LYS A 526 2.31 53.42 0.44
C LYS A 526 2.83 52.16 -0.26
N ALA A 527 3.74 51.42 0.38
CA ALA A 527 4.28 50.17 -0.18
C ALA A 527 3.20 49.07 -0.32
N ILE A 528 2.25 48.99 0.63
CA ILE A 528 1.10 48.05 0.53
C ILE A 528 0.21 48.42 -0.65
N ASP A 529 -0.03 49.73 -0.86
CA ASP A 529 -0.85 50.23 -1.98
C ASP A 529 -0.23 49.97 -3.34
N GLU A 530 1.10 50.06 -3.45
CA GLU A 530 1.85 49.78 -4.68
C GLU A 530 1.87 48.26 -5.06
N ILE A 531 1.86 47.38 -4.06
CA ILE A 531 1.95 45.92 -4.29
C ILE A 531 0.56 45.28 -4.48
N GLY A 532 -0.47 45.77 -3.79
CA GLY A 532 -1.87 45.38 -3.99
C GLY A 532 -2.23 43.96 -3.47
N TYR A 533 -1.50 43.40 -2.51
CA TYR A 533 -1.84 42.09 -1.91
C TYR A 533 -3.12 42.18 -1.07
N VAL A 534 -4.10 41.31 -1.36
CA VAL A 534 -5.39 41.25 -0.67
C VAL A 534 -5.23 40.97 0.83
N ASP A 535 -4.28 40.10 1.20
CA ASP A 535 -4.03 39.70 2.59
C ASP A 535 -3.50 40.85 3.46
N LEU A 536 -3.06 41.96 2.88
CA LEU A 536 -2.58 43.16 3.59
C LEU A 536 -3.67 44.23 3.84
N LEU A 537 -4.92 44.00 3.43
CA LEU A 537 -6.01 44.97 3.64
C LEU A 537 -6.30 45.22 5.13
N ASP A 538 -6.28 44.17 5.97
CA ASP A 538 -6.47 44.32 7.41
C ASP A 538 -5.29 45.04 8.07
N VAL A 539 -4.08 44.83 7.57
CA VAL A 539 -2.88 45.55 8.01
C VAL A 539 -3.00 47.04 7.66
N LYS A 540 -3.47 47.35 6.45
CA LYS A 540 -3.73 48.73 6.01
C LYS A 540 -4.70 49.46 6.96
N LYS A 541 -5.81 48.78 7.32
CA LYS A 541 -6.78 49.34 8.29
C LYS A 541 -6.12 49.61 9.65
N LEU A 542 -5.32 48.66 10.16
CA LEU A 542 -4.62 48.84 11.43
C LEU A 542 -3.64 50.01 11.41
N ILE A 543 -2.94 50.25 10.29
CA ILE A 543 -2.02 51.39 10.12
C ILE A 543 -2.80 52.72 10.14
N LEU A 544 -3.90 52.79 9.39
CA LEU A 544 -4.74 54.00 9.34
C LEU A 544 -5.31 54.36 10.71
N ASP A 545 -5.75 53.35 11.47
CA ASP A 545 -6.23 53.57 12.85
C ASP A 545 -5.13 54.06 13.79
N LYS A 546 -3.88 53.64 13.59
CA LYS A 546 -2.75 54.11 14.39
C LYS A 546 -2.28 55.53 14.03
N ILE A 547 -2.23 55.84 12.75
CA ILE A 547 -1.84 57.18 12.27
C ILE A 547 -2.92 58.23 12.64
N GLY A 548 -4.20 57.85 12.56
CA GLY A 548 -5.32 58.74 12.91
C GLY A 548 -5.48 59.02 14.41
N LYS A 549 -4.79 58.25 15.29
CA LYS A 549 -4.78 58.43 16.74
C LYS A 549 -3.51 59.13 17.26
N SER A 550 -2.53 59.38 16.40
CA SER A 550 -1.29 60.10 16.70
C SER A 550 -1.40 61.56 16.19
#